data_1b2eceee5ede89ecbacce72192e89378
#
_entry.id   1b2eceee5ede89ecbacce72192e89378
#
_cell.length_a   1.000
_cell.length_b   1.000
_cell.length_c   1.000
_cell.angle_alpha   90.00
_cell.angle_beta   90.00
_cell.angle_gamma   90.00
#
_symmetry.space_group_name_H-M   'P 1'
#
loop_
_entity.id
_entity.type
_entity.pdbx_description
1 polymer ?
#
loop_
_entity_poly.entity_id
_entity_poly.type
_entity_poly.pdbx_seq_one_letter_code
_entity_poly.pdbx_strand_id
1 'polypeptide(L)'
;MFDLLVTNAALPDGRTGMSLAVQDGKFVAVDAGLLAPAHETLDAQGLLVSPPFVDAHFHMDATLSYGLPRVNQSGTLLEGIALWGELKPLLKLDALIDRAMTYCDWAVAKGLLAIRSHVDICDPRLLAVEALLLTVFGAAMVLLANLKFKKKLA
;
A
#
# COMPACT_ATOMS: atom_id res chain seq x y z
N MET A 1 3.86 22.13 -20.22
CA MET A 1 4.89 21.81 -19.22
C MET A 1 4.34 20.65 -18.41
N PHE A 2 5.07 19.55 -18.28
CA PHE A 2 4.60 18.36 -17.55
C PHE A 2 4.68 18.59 -16.05
N ASP A 3 3.89 17.81 -15.29
CA ASP A 3 3.96 17.81 -13.82
C ASP A 3 5.22 17.08 -13.34
N LEU A 4 5.50 15.93 -13.97
CA LEU A 4 6.68 15.10 -13.69
C LEU A 4 7.24 14.54 -14.99
N LEU A 5 8.56 14.56 -15.12
CA LEU A 5 9.30 13.85 -16.15
C LEU A 5 10.27 12.87 -15.48
N VAL A 6 10.04 11.58 -15.66
CA VAL A 6 11.01 10.53 -15.27
C VAL A 6 11.89 10.27 -16.47
N THR A 7 13.21 10.31 -16.30
CA THR A 7 14.19 10.04 -17.36
C THR A 7 15.03 8.81 -17.07
N ASN A 8 15.69 8.29 -18.10
CA ASN A 8 16.63 7.17 -17.98
C ASN A 8 16.05 5.94 -17.26
N ALA A 9 14.79 5.61 -17.55
CA ALA A 9 14.08 4.47 -16.95
C ALA A 9 14.28 3.19 -17.77
N ALA A 10 14.33 2.04 -17.09
CA ALA A 10 14.08 0.73 -17.68
C ALA A 10 12.60 0.37 -17.48
N LEU A 11 11.98 -0.29 -18.48
CA LEU A 11 10.58 -0.72 -18.41
C LEU A 11 10.47 -2.25 -18.33
N PRO A 12 9.35 -2.79 -17.83
CA PRO A 12 9.15 -4.23 -17.70
C PRO A 12 9.19 -5.01 -19.02
N ASP A 13 8.97 -4.34 -20.14
CA ASP A 13 9.04 -4.92 -21.49
C ASP A 13 10.46 -4.99 -22.08
N GLY A 14 11.49 -4.58 -21.28
CA GLY A 14 12.90 -4.62 -21.64
C GLY A 14 13.43 -3.35 -22.31
N ARG A 15 12.60 -2.34 -22.60
CA ARG A 15 13.07 -1.06 -23.11
C ARG A 15 13.86 -0.33 -22.02
N THR A 16 14.96 0.33 -22.40
CA THR A 16 15.84 1.09 -21.50
C THR A 16 16.04 2.51 -22.01
N GLY A 17 16.54 3.42 -21.16
CA GLY A 17 16.74 4.82 -21.49
C GLY A 17 15.44 5.56 -21.81
N MET A 18 14.35 5.08 -21.27
CA MET A 18 13.02 5.64 -21.51
C MET A 18 12.76 6.86 -20.64
N SER A 19 11.98 7.79 -21.20
CA SER A 19 11.40 8.91 -20.47
C SER A 19 9.90 8.75 -20.37
N LEU A 20 9.34 9.04 -19.18
CA LEU A 20 7.90 8.99 -18.92
C LEU A 20 7.43 10.38 -18.48
N ALA A 21 6.51 10.96 -19.22
CA ALA A 21 5.92 12.25 -18.89
C ALA A 21 4.55 12.07 -18.25
N VAL A 22 4.33 12.79 -17.14
CA VAL A 22 3.05 12.81 -16.40
C VAL A 22 2.47 14.19 -16.43
N GLN A 23 1.18 14.28 -16.69
CA GLN A 23 0.38 15.49 -16.61
C GLN A 23 -1.00 15.18 -16.07
N ASP A 24 -1.49 15.97 -15.12
CA ASP A 24 -2.78 15.76 -14.45
C ASP A 24 -2.95 14.32 -13.87
N GLY A 25 -1.84 13.77 -13.32
CA GLY A 25 -1.81 12.44 -12.75
C GLY A 25 -1.88 11.28 -13.76
N LYS A 26 -1.66 11.53 -15.05
CA LYS A 26 -1.68 10.54 -16.13
C LYS A 26 -0.38 10.52 -16.90
N PHE A 27 0.02 9.35 -17.36
CA PHE A 27 1.08 9.23 -18.35
C PHE A 27 0.58 9.78 -19.69
N VAL A 28 1.28 10.78 -20.22
CA VAL A 28 0.96 11.44 -21.50
C VAL A 28 1.97 11.12 -22.60
N ALA A 29 3.18 10.68 -22.24
CA ALA A 29 4.18 10.17 -23.17
C ALA A 29 5.10 9.14 -22.51
N VAL A 30 5.55 8.17 -23.27
CA VAL A 30 6.55 7.17 -22.90
C VAL A 30 7.46 6.96 -24.12
N ASP A 31 8.57 7.69 -24.19
CA ASP A 31 9.46 7.72 -25.34
C ASP A 31 10.93 7.70 -24.93
N ALA A 32 11.80 7.20 -25.81
CA ALA A 32 13.23 7.27 -25.58
C ALA A 32 13.75 8.71 -25.81
N GLY A 33 14.48 9.25 -24.82
CA GLY A 33 15.15 10.53 -24.96
C GLY A 33 14.22 11.76 -25.01
N LEU A 34 12.97 11.64 -24.54
CA LEU A 34 12.07 12.77 -24.41
C LEU A 34 12.70 13.83 -23.47
N LEU A 35 12.97 15.00 -23.99
CA LEU A 35 13.46 16.17 -23.26
C LEU A 35 12.40 17.26 -23.36
N ALA A 36 11.77 17.59 -22.24
CA ALA A 36 10.76 18.63 -22.19
C ALA A 36 10.70 19.28 -20.79
N PRO A 37 10.26 20.54 -20.67
CA PRO A 37 10.10 21.20 -19.39
C PRO A 37 9.07 20.47 -18.52
N ALA A 38 9.41 20.22 -17.27
CA ALA A 38 8.53 19.68 -16.24
C ALA A 38 8.69 20.44 -14.93
N HIS A 39 7.68 20.40 -14.07
CA HIS A 39 7.77 20.96 -12.72
C HIS A 39 8.75 20.18 -11.85
N GLU A 40 8.77 18.86 -12.04
CA GLU A 40 9.69 17.95 -11.36
C GLU A 40 10.33 17.02 -12.39
N THR A 41 11.62 16.74 -12.23
CA THR A 41 12.34 15.77 -13.06
C THR A 41 13.05 14.79 -12.15
N LEU A 42 12.84 13.50 -12.41
CA LEU A 42 13.46 12.39 -11.70
C LEU A 42 14.30 11.56 -12.66
N ASP A 43 15.61 11.49 -12.44
CA ASP A 43 16.47 10.55 -13.14
C ASP A 43 16.36 9.15 -12.48
N ALA A 44 15.80 8.20 -13.18
CA ALA A 44 15.69 6.82 -12.72
C ALA A 44 17.02 6.06 -12.73
N GLN A 45 18.09 6.62 -13.30
CA GLN A 45 19.45 6.04 -13.31
C GLN A 45 19.51 4.60 -13.86
N GLY A 46 18.64 4.28 -14.82
CA GLY A 46 18.52 2.93 -15.38
C GLY A 46 17.71 1.96 -14.52
N LEU A 47 17.14 2.41 -13.39
CA LEU A 47 16.27 1.58 -12.55
C LEU A 47 14.95 1.25 -13.24
N LEU A 48 14.37 0.12 -12.85
CA LEU A 48 13.07 -0.33 -13.36
C LEU A 48 11.94 0.57 -12.84
N VAL A 49 11.18 1.12 -13.76
CA VAL A 49 9.90 1.78 -13.49
C VAL A 49 8.78 0.83 -13.89
N SER A 50 8.00 0.38 -12.92
CA SER A 50 6.93 -0.59 -13.09
C SER A 50 5.61 -0.07 -12.52
N PRO A 51 4.45 -0.64 -12.91
CA PRO A 51 3.23 -0.46 -12.15
C PRO A 51 3.42 -0.82 -10.67
N PRO A 52 2.62 -0.26 -9.77
CA PRO A 52 2.69 -0.60 -8.36
C PRO A 52 2.38 -2.07 -8.12
N PHE A 53 2.91 -2.62 -7.03
CA PHE A 53 2.56 -3.97 -6.61
C PHE A 53 1.11 -4.03 -6.11
N VAL A 54 0.50 -5.19 -6.32
CA VAL A 54 -0.86 -5.50 -5.85
C VAL A 54 -0.80 -6.77 -5.02
N ASP A 55 -1.26 -6.71 -3.78
CA ASP A 55 -1.49 -7.90 -2.97
C ASP A 55 -2.94 -8.37 -3.18
N ALA A 56 -3.09 -9.47 -3.90
CA ALA A 56 -4.41 -9.99 -4.27
C ALA A 56 -5.07 -10.83 -3.17
N HIS A 57 -4.34 -11.20 -2.11
CA HIS A 57 -4.86 -12.02 -1.01
C HIS A 57 -4.09 -11.74 0.28
N PHE A 58 -4.66 -10.93 1.14
CA PHE A 58 -4.07 -10.54 2.41
C PHE A 58 -5.09 -10.58 3.55
N HIS A 59 -4.62 -10.82 4.77
CA HIS A 59 -5.44 -10.79 5.99
C HIS A 59 -5.01 -9.60 6.86
N MET A 60 -5.64 -8.44 6.64
CA MET A 60 -5.31 -7.20 7.35
C MET A 60 -5.57 -7.31 8.86
N ASP A 61 -6.59 -8.07 9.23
CA ASP A 61 -6.97 -8.34 10.62
C ASP A 61 -5.91 -9.12 11.39
N ALA A 62 -5.18 -10.01 10.71
CA ALA A 62 -4.13 -10.82 11.31
C ALA A 62 -2.71 -10.24 11.15
N THR A 63 -2.57 -9.12 10.43
CA THR A 63 -1.24 -8.55 10.16
C THR A 63 -0.53 -8.15 11.44
N LEU A 64 0.81 -8.26 11.45
CA LEU A 64 1.71 -7.87 12.55
C LEU A 64 1.32 -8.48 13.91
N SER A 65 0.72 -9.68 13.90
CA SER A 65 0.33 -10.40 15.12
C SER A 65 1.33 -11.50 15.53
N TYR A 66 2.50 -11.58 14.89
CA TYR A 66 3.51 -12.57 15.25
C TYR A 66 3.87 -12.49 16.73
N GLY A 67 3.87 -13.67 17.39
CA GLY A 67 4.14 -13.77 18.82
C GLY A 67 2.90 -13.57 19.71
N LEU A 68 1.72 -13.29 19.14
CA LEU A 68 0.47 -13.10 19.88
C LEU A 68 -0.51 -14.25 19.64
N PRO A 69 -1.17 -14.76 20.70
CA PRO A 69 -0.86 -14.61 22.13
C PRO A 69 0.42 -15.36 22.53
N ARG A 70 0.93 -16.21 21.65
CA ARG A 70 2.18 -16.96 21.75
C ARG A 70 2.75 -17.26 20.37
N VAL A 71 3.98 -17.74 20.30
CA VAL A 71 4.61 -18.12 19.04
C VAL A 71 4.09 -19.47 18.56
N ASN A 72 3.89 -19.61 17.24
CA ASN A 72 3.63 -20.89 16.58
C ASN A 72 4.89 -21.77 16.69
N GLN A 73 4.81 -22.86 17.42
CA GLN A 73 5.94 -23.76 17.69
C GLN A 73 6.14 -24.81 16.60
N SER A 74 5.06 -25.30 16.02
CA SER A 74 5.13 -26.34 14.99
C SER A 74 5.38 -25.80 13.59
N GLY A 75 5.18 -24.49 13.36
CA GLY A 75 5.22 -23.88 12.03
C GLY A 75 4.07 -24.32 11.10
N THR A 76 3.09 -25.05 11.62
CA THR A 76 1.97 -25.55 10.82
C THR A 76 0.82 -24.56 10.71
N LEU A 77 0.07 -24.64 9.60
CA LEU A 77 -1.15 -23.87 9.40
C LEU A 77 -2.20 -24.15 10.49
N LEU A 78 -2.34 -25.41 10.92
CA LEU A 78 -3.34 -25.80 11.92
C LEU A 78 -3.06 -25.13 13.27
N GLU A 79 -1.79 -25.06 13.69
CA GLU A 79 -1.44 -24.32 14.89
C GLU A 79 -1.67 -22.81 14.70
N GLY A 80 -1.39 -22.27 13.51
CA GLY A 80 -1.70 -20.88 13.19
C GLY A 80 -3.19 -20.56 13.32
N ILE A 81 -4.06 -21.45 12.88
CA ILE A 81 -5.53 -21.31 13.02
C ILE A 81 -5.92 -21.37 14.50
N ALA A 82 -5.33 -22.30 15.29
CA ALA A 82 -5.58 -22.39 16.72
C ALA A 82 -5.15 -21.12 17.47
N LEU A 83 -3.95 -20.60 17.16
CA LEU A 83 -3.44 -19.35 17.70
C LEU A 83 -4.35 -18.15 17.38
N TRP A 84 -4.86 -18.07 16.15
CA TRP A 84 -5.83 -17.06 15.79
C TRP A 84 -7.10 -17.16 16.62
N GLY A 85 -7.59 -18.39 16.86
CA GLY A 85 -8.71 -18.66 17.78
C GLY A 85 -8.44 -18.20 19.20
N GLU A 86 -7.22 -18.43 19.73
CA GLU A 86 -6.78 -17.98 21.05
C GLU A 86 -6.64 -16.44 21.13
N LEU A 87 -6.20 -15.80 20.04
CA LEU A 87 -6.00 -14.34 19.97
C LEU A 87 -7.32 -13.58 19.85
N LYS A 88 -8.30 -14.10 19.11
CA LYS A 88 -9.58 -13.41 18.85
C LYS A 88 -10.23 -12.79 20.10
N PRO A 89 -10.42 -13.50 21.22
CA PRO A 89 -11.03 -12.93 22.41
C PRO A 89 -10.26 -11.75 23.02
N LEU A 90 -8.95 -11.69 22.75
CA LEU A 90 -8.04 -10.67 23.28
C LEU A 90 -7.91 -9.45 22.38
N LEU A 91 -8.47 -9.50 21.16
CA LEU A 91 -8.39 -8.41 20.21
C LEU A 91 -9.11 -7.17 20.72
N LYS A 92 -8.44 -6.00 20.52
CA LYS A 92 -8.98 -4.67 20.76
C LYS A 92 -9.00 -3.90 19.45
N LEU A 93 -10.01 -3.08 19.25
CA LEU A 93 -10.21 -2.31 18.02
C LEU A 93 -9.01 -1.42 17.70
N ASP A 94 -8.56 -0.62 18.68
CA ASP A 94 -7.44 0.30 18.48
C ASP A 94 -6.16 -0.43 18.05
N ALA A 95 -5.85 -1.56 18.70
CA ALA A 95 -4.67 -2.36 18.35
C ALA A 95 -4.76 -2.99 16.95
N LEU A 96 -5.96 -3.32 16.48
CA LEU A 96 -6.18 -3.78 15.11
C LEU A 96 -5.93 -2.65 14.10
N ILE A 97 -6.47 -1.47 14.36
CA ILE A 97 -6.29 -0.28 13.53
C ILE A 97 -4.81 0.09 13.46
N ASP A 98 -4.12 0.16 14.59
CA ASP A 98 -2.70 0.51 14.65
C ASP A 98 -1.84 -0.43 13.82
N ARG A 99 -2.08 -1.76 13.91
CA ARG A 99 -1.36 -2.74 13.11
C ARG A 99 -1.68 -2.62 11.61
N ALA A 100 -2.96 -2.41 11.26
CA ALA A 100 -3.38 -2.24 9.89
C ALA A 100 -2.75 -0.98 9.26
N MET A 101 -2.75 0.14 9.98
CA MET A 101 -2.12 1.39 9.52
C MET A 101 -0.61 1.24 9.38
N THR A 102 0.07 0.65 10.36
CA THR A 102 1.50 0.36 10.27
C THR A 102 1.85 -0.47 9.05
N TYR A 103 1.04 -1.50 8.76
CA TYR A 103 1.24 -2.30 7.55
C TYR A 103 1.01 -1.49 6.28
N CYS A 104 -0.01 -0.64 6.23
CA CYS A 104 -0.26 0.23 5.08
C CYS A 104 0.94 1.16 4.80
N ASP A 105 1.53 1.75 5.84
CA ASP A 105 2.73 2.58 5.70
C ASP A 105 3.91 1.78 5.13
N TRP A 106 4.13 0.56 5.62
CA TRP A 106 5.17 -0.32 5.08
C TRP A 106 4.89 -0.73 3.64
N ALA A 107 3.63 -1.01 3.32
CA ALA A 107 3.20 -1.39 1.97
C ALA A 107 3.49 -0.27 0.97
N VAL A 108 3.08 0.96 1.29
CA VAL A 108 3.33 2.14 0.45
C VAL A 108 4.84 2.37 0.28
N ALA A 109 5.61 2.30 1.36
CA ALA A 109 7.07 2.46 1.33
C ALA A 109 7.79 1.41 0.46
N LYS A 110 7.12 0.29 0.15
CA LYS A 110 7.62 -0.79 -0.72
C LYS A 110 6.97 -0.82 -2.10
N GLY A 111 6.17 0.20 -2.45
CA GLY A 111 5.51 0.30 -3.75
C GLY A 111 4.27 -0.60 -3.90
N LEU A 112 3.73 -1.14 -2.81
CA LEU A 112 2.47 -1.88 -2.78
C LEU A 112 1.32 -0.89 -2.57
N LEU A 113 0.54 -0.60 -3.61
CA LEU A 113 -0.49 0.45 -3.59
C LEU A 113 -1.92 -0.09 -3.70
N ALA A 114 -2.10 -1.39 -3.81
CA ALA A 114 -3.42 -2.00 -3.81
C ALA A 114 -3.39 -3.32 -3.01
N ILE A 115 -4.35 -3.48 -2.11
CA ILE A 115 -4.46 -4.65 -1.24
C ILE A 115 -5.90 -5.16 -1.28
N ARG A 116 -6.07 -6.44 -1.59
CA ARG A 116 -7.35 -7.14 -1.40
C ARG A 116 -7.31 -7.86 -0.06
N SER A 117 -7.89 -7.23 0.96
CA SER A 117 -7.95 -7.84 2.29
C SER A 117 -9.12 -8.81 2.41
N HIS A 118 -8.86 -9.92 3.11
CA HIS A 118 -9.86 -10.83 3.66
C HIS A 118 -9.98 -10.55 5.15
N VAL A 119 -11.13 -10.85 5.73
CA VAL A 119 -11.44 -10.57 7.14
C VAL A 119 -12.12 -11.79 7.74
N ASP A 120 -11.68 -12.18 8.94
CA ASP A 120 -12.36 -13.22 9.72
C ASP A 120 -13.67 -12.64 10.30
N ILE A 121 -14.79 -13.23 9.90
CA ILE A 121 -16.14 -12.89 10.39
C ILE A 121 -16.63 -13.84 11.47
N CYS A 122 -15.78 -14.78 11.96
CA CYS A 122 -16.15 -15.74 13.00
C CYS A 122 -16.15 -15.12 14.40
N ASP A 123 -15.65 -13.88 14.58
CA ASP A 123 -15.80 -13.12 15.82
C ASP A 123 -17.17 -12.44 15.84
N PRO A 124 -18.09 -12.80 16.78
CA PRO A 124 -19.42 -12.20 16.84
C PRO A 124 -19.41 -10.70 17.11
N ARG A 125 -18.31 -10.15 17.61
CA ARG A 125 -18.15 -8.70 17.79
C ARG A 125 -17.85 -7.98 16.46
N LEU A 126 -17.46 -8.70 15.40
CA LEU A 126 -17.07 -8.17 14.09
C LEU A 126 -15.96 -7.09 14.16
N LEU A 127 -15.10 -7.16 15.17
CA LEU A 127 -14.04 -6.16 15.40
C LEU A 127 -13.12 -5.98 14.20
N ALA A 128 -12.80 -7.06 13.50
CA ALA A 128 -11.95 -6.99 12.32
C ALA A 128 -12.62 -6.24 11.16
N VAL A 129 -13.93 -6.39 11.01
CA VAL A 129 -14.72 -5.65 10.00
C VAL A 129 -14.74 -4.17 10.34
N GLU A 130 -15.02 -3.82 11.60
CA GLU A 130 -15.04 -2.45 12.08
C GLU A 130 -13.67 -1.78 11.92
N ALA A 131 -12.59 -2.45 12.34
CA ALA A 131 -11.23 -1.95 12.19
C ALA A 131 -10.87 -1.64 10.74
N LEU A 132 -11.23 -2.51 9.80
CA LEU A 132 -10.97 -2.29 8.38
C LEU A 132 -11.77 -1.12 7.81
N LEU A 133 -13.05 -1.00 8.15
CA LEU A 133 -13.89 0.13 7.73
C LEU A 133 -13.30 1.45 8.22
N LEU A 134 -12.88 1.52 9.49
CA LEU A 134 -12.28 2.71 10.07
C LEU A 134 -10.91 3.02 9.46
N THR A 135 -10.08 2.01 9.19
CA THR A 135 -8.78 2.17 8.51
C THR A 135 -8.96 2.75 7.11
N VAL A 136 -9.87 2.18 6.32
CA VAL A 136 -10.14 2.66 4.95
C VAL A 136 -10.72 4.07 4.97
N PHE A 137 -11.64 4.36 5.88
CA PHE A 137 -12.23 5.70 6.02
C PHE A 137 -11.19 6.72 6.48
N GLY A 138 -10.34 6.37 7.45
CA GLY A 138 -9.24 7.22 7.93
C GLY A 138 -8.25 7.56 6.82
N ALA A 139 -7.81 6.56 6.06
CA ALA A 139 -6.90 6.75 4.93
C ALA A 139 -7.53 7.65 3.83
N ALA A 140 -8.80 7.46 3.51
CA ALA A 140 -9.52 8.30 2.56
C ALA A 140 -9.64 9.75 3.04
N MET A 141 -9.91 9.97 4.32
CA MET A 141 -10.00 11.33 4.90
C MET A 141 -8.66 12.04 4.90
N VAL A 142 -7.56 11.36 5.21
CA VAL A 142 -6.20 11.91 5.15
C VAL A 142 -5.83 12.28 3.72
N LEU A 143 -6.14 11.43 2.76
CA LEU A 143 -5.90 11.70 1.33
C LEU A 143 -6.69 12.94 0.87
N LEU A 144 -7.98 13.02 1.20
CA LEU A 144 -8.82 14.17 0.84
C LEU A 144 -8.36 15.47 1.52
N ALA A 145 -7.92 15.41 2.77
CA ALA A 145 -7.35 16.54 3.48
C ALA A 145 -6.09 17.04 2.76
N ASN A 146 -5.15 16.15 2.45
CA ASN A 146 -3.93 16.49 1.73
C ASN A 146 -4.19 17.11 0.35
N LEU A 147 -5.16 16.59 -0.40
CA LEU A 147 -5.56 17.15 -1.68
C LEU A 147 -6.17 18.57 -1.55
N LYS A 148 -6.96 18.80 -0.48
CA LYS A 148 -7.52 20.15 -0.19
C LYS A 148 -6.45 21.14 0.27
N PHE A 149 -5.48 20.70 1.08
CA PHE A 149 -4.40 21.58 1.56
C PHE A 149 -3.46 22.00 0.42
N LYS A 150 -3.08 21.08 -0.47
CA LYS A 150 -2.29 21.43 -1.67
C LYS A 150 -2.97 22.51 -2.55
N LYS A 151 -4.30 22.50 -2.67
CA LYS A 151 -5.05 23.51 -3.43
C LYS A 151 -5.09 24.91 -2.76
N LYS A 152 -4.78 25.04 -1.46
CA LYS A 152 -4.79 26.33 -0.76
C LYS A 152 -3.40 26.98 -0.66
N LEU A 153 -2.33 26.26 -1.04
CA LEU A 153 -0.95 26.73 -0.99
C LEU A 153 -0.37 27.01 -2.40
N ALA A 154 -1.16 26.83 -3.45
CA ALA A 154 -0.89 27.23 -4.81
C ALA A 154 -1.78 28.44 -5.19
#